data_068b24697a342b5e2dd182e3b6f10b41
#
_entry.id   068b24697a342b5e2dd182e3b6f10b41
#
_cell.length_a   1.000
_cell.length_b   1.000
_cell.length_c   1.000
_cell.angle_alpha   90.00
_cell.angle_beta   90.00
_cell.angle_gamma   90.00
#
_symmetry.space_group_name_H-M   'P 1'
#
loop_
_entity.id
_entity.type
_entity.pdbx_description
1 polymer ?
#
loop_
_entity_poly.entity_id
_entity_poly.type
_entity_poly.pdbx_seq_one_letter_code
_entity_poly.pdbx_strand_id
1 'polypeptide(L)'
;LKVIVTSATIDAERFANHFAVNGKPAPVLTISGRTYPVEIRWRPVEDRDEDDDRTMLAAIDDAVSECEMSGRGDILVFLPGEREINAAAEELRRSRIGKAEILPLYARLSAADQDKIFKPSGNMRRIVLATNVAETSVTVPGIRYVVDTGYARIKRYSYRSKVEQLLVEPISQASANQRSGRCGRVAEGICIRFYSEEDFARRPAFTDPEIMRSNLAAVILRAKALRLGDVREFPFVQAPPPKAFADGFAILQELGAISEDNELTEVGRSLSRLPIDPKLGRMLLEG
;
A
#
# COMPACT_ATOMS: atom_id res chain seq x y z
N LEU A 1 -26.13 4.61 16.29
CA LEU A 1 -25.01 3.83 15.75
C LEU A 1 -23.71 4.24 16.45
N LYS A 2 -22.92 3.28 16.89
CA LYS A 2 -21.54 3.53 17.41
C LYS A 2 -20.56 3.16 16.33
N VAL A 3 -19.58 4.05 16.05
CA VAL A 3 -18.55 3.86 15.03
C VAL A 3 -17.20 3.82 15.73
N ILE A 4 -16.39 2.80 15.41
CA ILE A 4 -15.00 2.68 15.86
C ILE A 4 -14.14 2.59 14.61
N VAL A 5 -13.22 3.54 14.45
CA VAL A 5 -12.24 3.55 13.37
C VAL A 5 -10.92 3.03 13.93
N THR A 6 -10.38 1.97 13.33
CA THR A 6 -9.09 1.38 13.72
C THR A 6 -8.12 1.48 12.57
N SER A 7 -6.93 1.98 12.82
CA SER A 7 -5.86 2.04 11.82
C SER A 7 -4.49 2.16 12.49
N ALA A 8 -3.45 1.87 11.73
CA ALA A 8 -2.06 2.03 12.18
C ALA A 8 -1.37 3.28 11.60
N THR A 9 -1.91 3.87 10.53
CA THR A 9 -1.23 4.92 9.73
C THR A 9 -2.16 5.94 9.11
N ILE A 10 -3.24 6.27 9.80
CA ILE A 10 -4.10 7.37 9.39
C ILE A 10 -3.72 8.65 10.12
N ASP A 11 -4.09 9.77 9.54
CA ASP A 11 -4.15 11.06 10.20
C ASP A 11 -5.25 11.03 11.27
N ALA A 12 -4.89 10.61 12.48
CA ALA A 12 -5.84 10.41 13.57
C ALA A 12 -6.57 11.72 13.95
N GLU A 13 -5.88 12.85 13.85
CA GLU A 13 -6.46 14.18 14.14
C GLU A 13 -7.55 14.54 13.12
N ARG A 14 -7.31 14.30 11.83
CA ARG A 14 -8.30 14.54 10.78
C ARG A 14 -9.56 13.71 11.00
N PHE A 15 -9.40 12.42 11.33
CA PHE A 15 -10.53 11.54 11.63
C PHE A 15 -11.26 11.97 12.90
N ALA A 16 -10.55 12.33 13.96
CA ALA A 16 -11.17 12.82 15.20
C ALA A 16 -12.01 14.08 14.95
N ASN A 17 -11.50 15.01 14.16
CA ASN A 17 -12.21 16.24 13.79
C ASN A 17 -13.40 15.95 12.87
N HIS A 18 -13.28 15.02 11.94
CA HIS A 18 -14.37 14.61 11.03
C HIS A 18 -15.57 14.03 11.81
N PHE A 19 -15.31 13.23 12.84
CA PHE A 19 -16.34 12.66 13.70
C PHE A 19 -16.61 13.47 14.97
N ALA A 20 -16.31 14.78 14.95
CA ALA A 20 -16.58 15.67 16.07
C ALA A 20 -18.08 15.78 16.37
N VAL A 21 -18.44 15.81 17.65
CA VAL A 21 -19.80 16.01 18.14
C VAL A 21 -19.84 17.27 18.98
N ASN A 22 -20.75 18.21 18.65
CA ASN A 22 -20.87 19.50 19.34
C ASN A 22 -19.53 20.28 19.43
N GLY A 23 -18.75 20.26 18.34
CA GLY A 23 -17.44 20.92 18.26
C GLY A 23 -16.31 20.26 19.05
N LYS A 24 -16.53 19.09 19.65
CA LYS A 24 -15.49 18.31 20.33
C LYS A 24 -15.04 17.17 19.44
N PRO A 25 -13.73 17.06 19.11
CA PRO A 25 -13.20 15.94 18.36
C PRO A 25 -13.52 14.59 19.00
N ALA A 26 -13.68 13.55 18.17
CA ALA A 26 -13.85 12.19 18.68
C ALA A 26 -12.59 11.75 19.49
N PRO A 27 -12.76 10.96 20.57
CA PRO A 27 -11.63 10.51 21.37
C PRO A 27 -10.71 9.60 20.55
N VAL A 28 -9.40 9.81 20.68
CA VAL A 28 -8.35 9.00 20.04
C VAL A 28 -7.64 8.18 21.13
N LEU A 29 -7.58 6.87 20.92
CA LEU A 29 -6.81 5.95 21.75
C LEU A 29 -5.60 5.47 20.96
N THR A 30 -4.40 5.84 21.40
CA THR A 30 -3.15 5.38 20.79
C THR A 30 -2.58 4.21 21.55
N ILE A 31 -2.46 3.06 20.89
CA ILE A 31 -1.88 1.85 21.47
C ILE A 31 -0.60 1.54 20.71
N SER A 32 0.54 1.58 21.38
CA SER A 32 1.81 1.18 20.78
C SER A 32 1.86 -0.33 20.61
N GLY A 33 2.05 -0.78 19.36
CA GLY A 33 2.27 -2.20 19.06
C GLY A 33 3.74 -2.63 19.08
N ARG A 34 4.67 -1.71 19.35
CA ARG A 34 6.10 -2.02 19.46
C ARG A 34 6.41 -2.51 20.86
N THR A 35 7.03 -3.67 20.93
CA THR A 35 7.46 -4.27 22.20
C THR A 35 8.95 -3.99 22.45
N TYR A 36 9.74 -3.83 21.38
CA TYR A 36 11.18 -3.63 21.43
C TYR A 36 11.62 -2.45 20.55
N PRO A 37 12.78 -1.80 20.84
CA PRO A 37 13.33 -0.72 20.05
C PRO A 37 13.71 -1.19 18.64
N VAL A 38 13.67 -0.27 17.68
CA VAL A 38 14.11 -0.47 16.31
C VAL A 38 15.16 0.57 15.97
N GLU A 39 16.37 0.12 15.65
CA GLU A 39 17.45 0.94 15.13
C GLU A 39 17.20 1.23 13.66
N ILE A 40 17.20 2.51 13.28
CA ILE A 40 17.13 2.95 11.87
C ILE A 40 18.53 3.21 11.35
N ARG A 41 18.90 2.54 10.26
CA ARG A 41 20.17 2.74 9.55
C ARG A 41 19.88 3.33 8.18
N TRP A 42 20.42 4.51 7.92
CA TRP A 42 20.32 5.17 6.64
C TRP A 42 21.47 4.71 5.72
N ARG A 43 21.12 4.18 4.56
CA ARG A 43 22.06 3.67 3.54
C ARG A 43 21.56 4.13 2.16
N PRO A 44 21.60 5.45 1.86
CA PRO A 44 21.11 5.96 0.60
C PRO A 44 21.85 5.28 -0.57
N VAL A 45 21.07 4.75 -1.50
CA VAL A 45 21.56 4.25 -2.77
C VAL A 45 21.48 5.43 -3.73
N GLU A 46 22.64 5.88 -4.24
CA GLU A 46 22.67 6.93 -5.24
C GLU A 46 22.17 6.34 -6.56
N ASP A 47 21.01 6.82 -7.02
CA ASP A 47 20.54 6.55 -8.38
C ASP A 47 21.49 7.25 -9.36
N ARG A 48 22.52 6.54 -9.83
CA ARG A 48 23.45 7.07 -10.85
C ARG A 48 22.86 7.03 -12.25
N ASP A 49 21.89 6.14 -12.50
CA ASP A 49 21.12 6.04 -13.73
C ASP A 49 19.79 5.33 -13.42
N GLU A 50 18.66 5.85 -13.93
CA GLU A 50 17.31 5.28 -13.72
C GLU A 50 17.16 3.83 -14.23
N ASP A 51 18.12 3.32 -15.02
CA ASP A 51 18.13 1.98 -15.62
C ASP A 51 19.07 0.97 -14.91
N ASP A 52 19.77 1.34 -13.82
CA ASP A 52 20.72 0.45 -13.19
C ASP A 52 20.11 -0.41 -12.06
N ASP A 53 19.28 -1.40 -12.47
CA ASP A 53 18.78 -2.49 -11.61
C ASP A 53 19.93 -3.19 -10.83
N ARG A 54 21.18 -3.15 -11.31
CA ARG A 54 22.33 -3.80 -10.68
C ARG A 54 22.75 -3.11 -9.40
N THR A 55 22.70 -1.77 -9.35
CA THR A 55 23.05 -1.01 -8.14
C THR A 55 22.08 -1.33 -7.00
N MET A 56 20.77 -1.40 -7.29
CA MET A 56 19.76 -1.76 -6.29
C MET A 56 19.90 -3.21 -5.81
N LEU A 57 20.17 -4.16 -6.70
CA LEU A 57 20.37 -5.57 -6.33
C LEU A 57 21.61 -5.76 -5.46
N ALA A 58 22.72 -5.09 -5.78
CA ALA A 58 23.93 -5.10 -4.95
C ALA A 58 23.68 -4.50 -3.56
N ALA A 59 22.97 -3.36 -3.49
CA ALA A 59 22.60 -2.74 -2.21
C ALA A 59 21.71 -3.65 -1.35
N ILE A 60 20.79 -4.40 -1.97
CA ILE A 60 19.96 -5.40 -1.26
C ILE A 60 20.85 -6.52 -0.72
N ASP A 61 21.79 -7.03 -1.50
CA ASP A 61 22.71 -8.09 -1.08
C ASP A 61 23.59 -7.65 0.08
N ASP A 62 24.14 -6.42 0.02
CA ASP A 62 24.94 -5.82 1.08
C ASP A 62 24.11 -5.60 2.36
N ALA A 63 22.89 -5.10 2.25
CA ALA A 63 22.01 -4.89 3.39
C ALA A 63 21.59 -6.21 4.05
N VAL A 64 21.33 -7.25 3.25
CA VAL A 64 21.07 -8.59 3.77
C VAL A 64 22.29 -9.14 4.49
N SER A 65 23.48 -8.95 3.95
CA SER A 65 24.76 -9.34 4.59
C SER A 65 24.97 -8.58 5.90
N GLU A 66 24.69 -7.28 5.95
CA GLU A 66 24.73 -6.48 7.19
C GLU A 66 23.77 -7.02 8.25
N CYS A 67 22.53 -7.42 7.85
CA CYS A 67 21.58 -8.06 8.75
C CYS A 67 22.06 -9.43 9.24
N GLU A 68 22.71 -10.22 8.39
CA GLU A 68 23.28 -11.53 8.76
C GLU A 68 24.40 -11.41 9.80
N MET A 69 25.26 -10.41 9.66
CA MET A 69 26.31 -10.10 10.64
C MET A 69 25.76 -9.55 11.95
N SER A 70 24.60 -8.89 11.94
CA SER A 70 23.95 -8.31 13.13
C SER A 70 23.28 -9.35 14.03
N GLY A 71 23.17 -10.61 13.62
CA GLY A 71 22.69 -11.71 14.44
C GLY A 71 21.60 -12.56 13.80
N ARG A 72 20.97 -13.45 14.61
CA ARG A 72 19.91 -14.34 14.14
C ARG A 72 18.58 -13.60 14.00
N GLY A 73 17.71 -14.08 13.12
CA GLY A 73 16.36 -13.57 12.87
C GLY A 73 16.06 -13.43 11.38
N ASP A 74 14.79 -13.40 11.03
CA ASP A 74 14.35 -13.31 9.65
C ASP A 74 14.42 -11.87 9.13
N ILE A 75 14.56 -11.73 7.81
CA ILE A 75 14.70 -10.46 7.10
C ILE A 75 13.48 -10.24 6.23
N LEU A 76 12.91 -9.03 6.27
CA LEU A 76 11.83 -8.59 5.38
C LEU A 76 12.36 -7.46 4.50
N VAL A 77 12.35 -7.65 3.19
CA VAL A 77 12.79 -6.66 2.20
C VAL A 77 11.56 -6.11 1.49
N PHE A 78 11.35 -4.81 1.54
CA PHE A 78 10.27 -4.14 0.81
C PHE A 78 10.74 -3.69 -0.57
N LEU A 79 10.00 -4.13 -1.60
CA LEU A 79 10.27 -3.88 -3.01
C LEU A 79 9.01 -3.32 -3.70
N PRO A 80 9.17 -2.53 -4.78
CA PRO A 80 8.02 -1.90 -5.43
C PRO A 80 7.05 -2.88 -6.07
N GLY A 81 7.54 -4.00 -6.63
CA GLY A 81 6.70 -4.92 -7.38
C GLY A 81 7.27 -6.31 -7.60
N GLU A 82 6.51 -7.11 -8.33
CA GLU A 82 6.81 -8.51 -8.63
C GLU A 82 8.12 -8.69 -9.44
N ARG A 83 8.35 -7.79 -10.41
CA ARG A 83 9.58 -7.82 -11.24
C ARG A 83 10.82 -7.68 -10.36
N GLU A 84 10.83 -6.66 -9.51
CA GLU A 84 11.93 -6.35 -8.60
C GLU A 84 12.11 -7.44 -7.54
N ILE A 85 11.01 -8.05 -7.06
CA ILE A 85 11.03 -9.20 -6.15
C ILE A 85 11.70 -10.41 -6.81
N ASN A 86 11.34 -10.73 -8.05
CA ASN A 86 11.88 -11.88 -8.75
C ASN A 86 13.37 -11.70 -9.06
N ALA A 87 13.79 -10.50 -9.49
CA ALA A 87 15.19 -10.18 -9.72
C ALA A 87 16.03 -10.29 -8.43
N ALA A 88 15.56 -9.71 -7.34
CA ALA A 88 16.22 -9.80 -6.04
C ALA A 88 16.25 -11.25 -5.51
N ALA A 89 15.17 -12.01 -5.72
CA ALA A 89 15.11 -13.42 -5.32
C ALA A 89 16.14 -14.28 -6.06
N GLU A 90 16.31 -14.05 -7.35
CA GLU A 90 17.31 -14.76 -8.15
C GLU A 90 18.73 -14.44 -7.69
N GLU A 91 19.04 -13.17 -7.48
CA GLU A 91 20.36 -12.73 -7.01
C GLU A 91 20.69 -13.30 -5.62
N LEU A 92 19.77 -13.17 -4.66
CA LEU A 92 19.95 -13.68 -3.31
C LEU A 92 20.04 -15.21 -3.25
N ARG A 93 19.32 -15.94 -4.11
CA ARG A 93 19.47 -17.41 -4.19
C ARG A 93 20.86 -17.80 -4.70
N ARG A 94 21.40 -17.02 -5.63
CA ARG A 94 22.76 -17.28 -6.17
C ARG A 94 23.84 -17.01 -5.14
N SER A 95 23.73 -15.91 -4.40
CA SER A 95 24.74 -15.51 -3.39
C SER A 95 24.64 -16.30 -2.07
N ARG A 96 23.47 -16.90 -1.75
CA ARG A 96 23.17 -17.55 -0.46
C ARG A 96 22.72 -19.00 -0.59
N ILE A 97 23.30 -19.76 -1.52
CA ILE A 97 22.97 -21.18 -1.72
C ILE A 97 23.08 -21.95 -0.40
N GLY A 98 21.96 -22.55 0.04
CA GLY A 98 21.89 -23.38 1.23
C GLY A 98 22.01 -22.66 2.58
N LYS A 99 22.08 -21.31 2.59
CA LYS A 99 22.21 -20.51 3.82
C LYS A 99 20.93 -19.85 4.27
N ALA A 100 20.02 -19.55 3.34
CA ALA A 100 18.75 -18.89 3.62
C ALA A 100 17.64 -19.41 2.70
N GLU A 101 16.39 -19.30 3.16
CA GLU A 101 15.19 -19.56 2.37
C GLU A 101 14.65 -18.21 1.85
N ILE A 102 14.61 -18.06 0.51
CA ILE A 102 14.17 -16.83 -0.15
C ILE A 102 12.69 -16.99 -0.52
N LEU A 103 11.81 -16.18 0.08
CA LEU A 103 10.37 -16.27 -0.04
C LEU A 103 9.77 -14.98 -0.63
N PRO A 104 9.25 -15.01 -1.85
CA PRO A 104 8.50 -13.88 -2.39
C PRO A 104 7.12 -13.73 -1.73
N LEU A 105 6.64 -12.48 -1.58
CA LEU A 105 5.32 -12.14 -1.03
C LEU A 105 4.68 -10.97 -1.79
N TYR A 106 3.73 -11.25 -2.66
CA TYR A 106 2.93 -10.27 -3.38
C TYR A 106 1.51 -10.78 -3.61
N ALA A 107 0.57 -9.89 -3.91
CA ALA A 107 -0.87 -10.19 -3.91
C ALA A 107 -1.32 -11.29 -4.89
N ARG A 108 -0.59 -11.50 -6.01
CA ARG A 108 -0.91 -12.50 -7.03
C ARG A 108 -0.34 -13.90 -6.76
N LEU A 109 0.42 -14.07 -5.69
CA LEU A 109 0.90 -15.39 -5.30
C LEU A 109 -0.24 -16.33 -4.98
N SER A 110 -0.06 -17.62 -5.28
CA SER A 110 -0.98 -18.65 -4.86
C SER A 110 -1.11 -18.69 -3.33
N ALA A 111 -2.26 -19.11 -2.81
CA ALA A 111 -2.46 -19.27 -1.36
C ALA A 111 -1.41 -20.23 -0.76
N ALA A 112 -1.06 -21.30 -1.48
CA ALA A 112 -0.05 -22.27 -1.05
C ALA A 112 1.36 -21.67 -0.90
N ASP A 113 1.72 -20.72 -1.78
CA ASP A 113 3.02 -20.04 -1.70
C ASP A 113 3.00 -18.98 -0.59
N GLN A 114 1.87 -18.28 -0.41
CA GLN A 114 1.69 -17.37 0.72
C GLN A 114 1.79 -18.10 2.06
N ASP A 115 1.21 -19.31 2.18
CA ASP A 115 1.25 -20.12 3.39
C ASP A 115 2.68 -20.54 3.81
N LYS A 116 3.62 -20.64 2.86
CA LYS A 116 5.02 -20.95 3.17
C LYS A 116 5.65 -19.93 4.12
N ILE A 117 5.23 -18.67 4.01
CA ILE A 117 5.76 -17.56 4.84
C ILE A 117 5.40 -17.72 6.31
N PHE A 118 4.28 -18.40 6.61
CA PHE A 118 3.83 -18.63 7.98
C PHE A 118 4.36 -19.91 8.60
N LYS A 119 4.96 -20.80 7.79
CA LYS A 119 5.52 -22.06 8.28
C LYS A 119 6.92 -21.83 8.81
N PRO A 120 7.29 -22.39 9.96
CA PRO A 120 8.66 -22.30 10.45
C PRO A 120 9.60 -23.04 9.50
N SER A 121 10.67 -22.39 9.12
CA SER A 121 11.67 -22.89 8.17
C SER A 121 12.82 -23.61 8.89
N GLY A 122 12.53 -24.57 9.70
CA GLY A 122 13.59 -25.35 10.38
C GLY A 122 14.66 -24.45 11.03
N ASN A 123 15.94 -24.66 10.69
CA ASN A 123 17.07 -23.87 11.19
C ASN A 123 17.57 -22.80 10.20
N MET A 124 16.98 -22.70 9.01
CA MET A 124 17.42 -21.71 8.01
C MET A 124 16.76 -20.35 8.27
N ARG A 125 17.50 -19.28 8.01
CA ARG A 125 16.98 -17.92 8.01
C ARG A 125 16.04 -17.74 6.81
N ARG A 126 14.92 -17.06 7.04
CA ARG A 126 14.03 -16.65 5.95
C ARG A 126 14.33 -15.22 5.53
N ILE A 127 14.38 -14.99 4.22
CA ILE A 127 14.46 -13.67 3.61
C ILE A 127 13.18 -13.51 2.81
N VAL A 128 12.23 -12.71 3.32
CA VAL A 128 10.94 -12.47 2.69
C VAL A 128 11.03 -11.21 1.86
N LEU A 129 10.81 -11.33 0.56
CA LEU A 129 10.82 -10.22 -0.39
C LEU A 129 9.36 -9.83 -0.67
N ALA A 130 8.95 -8.66 -0.21
CA ALA A 130 7.54 -8.30 -0.20
C ALA A 130 7.24 -6.95 -0.85
N THR A 131 6.05 -6.84 -1.44
CA THR A 131 5.46 -5.53 -1.74
C THR A 131 4.85 -4.92 -0.47
N ASN A 132 4.20 -3.78 -0.61
CA ASN A 132 3.43 -3.14 0.47
C ASN A 132 2.30 -4.02 1.07
N VAL A 133 2.03 -5.21 0.53
CA VAL A 133 1.14 -6.20 1.15
C VAL A 133 1.60 -6.60 2.56
N ALA A 134 2.92 -6.65 2.79
CA ALA A 134 3.49 -6.92 4.10
C ALA A 134 3.52 -5.68 5.03
N GLU A 135 3.14 -4.51 4.53
CA GLU A 135 3.09 -3.28 5.32
C GLU A 135 1.87 -3.24 6.25
N THR A 136 0.70 -3.69 5.76
CA THR A 136 -0.57 -3.63 6.51
C THR A 136 -1.29 -4.96 6.56
N SER A 137 -1.44 -5.66 5.43
CA SER A 137 -2.38 -6.77 5.27
C SER A 137 -1.88 -8.10 5.83
N VAL A 138 -0.57 -8.29 5.87
CA VAL A 138 0.04 -9.57 6.29
C VAL A 138 1.06 -9.32 7.39
N THR A 139 0.94 -10.07 8.49
CA THR A 139 1.94 -10.08 9.56
C THR A 139 2.86 -11.28 9.38
N VAL A 140 4.09 -11.03 8.94
CA VAL A 140 5.12 -12.07 8.82
C VAL A 140 5.74 -12.32 10.21
N PRO A 141 5.67 -13.55 10.75
CA PRO A 141 6.22 -13.84 12.06
C PRO A 141 7.75 -13.96 12.01
N GLY A 142 8.43 -13.63 13.12
CA GLY A 142 9.88 -13.84 13.29
C GLY A 142 10.78 -12.78 12.67
N ILE A 143 10.21 -11.72 12.07
CA ILE A 143 10.99 -10.65 11.45
C ILE A 143 11.72 -9.84 12.53
N ARG A 144 13.04 -9.79 12.38
CA ARG A 144 13.94 -8.98 13.19
C ARG A 144 14.62 -7.86 12.40
N TYR A 145 14.72 -8.02 11.09
CA TYR A 145 15.40 -7.10 10.19
C TYR A 145 14.46 -6.66 9.08
N VAL A 146 14.50 -5.38 8.75
CA VAL A 146 13.75 -4.79 7.63
C VAL A 146 14.74 -4.08 6.71
N VAL A 147 14.63 -4.31 5.40
CA VAL A 147 15.27 -3.51 4.36
C VAL A 147 14.17 -2.79 3.60
N ASP A 148 14.22 -1.46 3.60
CA ASP A 148 13.21 -0.61 2.98
C ASP A 148 13.82 0.19 1.83
N THR A 149 13.48 -0.19 0.59
CA THR A 149 13.94 0.50 -0.63
C THR A 149 13.34 1.91 -0.77
N GLY A 150 12.30 2.24 0.00
CA GLY A 150 11.67 3.56 -0.01
C GLY A 150 10.62 3.78 -1.09
N TYR A 151 10.31 2.76 -1.89
CA TYR A 151 9.36 2.85 -3.01
C TYR A 151 8.21 1.84 -2.87
N ALA A 152 7.09 2.15 -3.54
CA ALA A 152 5.95 1.25 -3.70
C ALA A 152 5.26 1.52 -5.03
N ARG A 153 4.52 0.52 -5.55
CA ARG A 153 3.58 0.73 -6.65
C ARG A 153 2.27 1.25 -6.10
N ILE A 154 1.93 2.47 -6.51
CA ILE A 154 0.74 3.18 -6.09
C ILE A 154 -0.19 3.34 -7.29
N LYS A 155 -1.45 2.97 -7.08
CA LYS A 155 -2.49 3.13 -8.09
C LYS A 155 -2.84 4.61 -8.21
N ARG A 156 -2.75 5.15 -9.43
CA ARG A 156 -3.11 6.53 -9.77
C ARG A 156 -4.03 6.55 -10.99
N TYR A 157 -5.07 7.35 -10.94
CA TYR A 157 -5.94 7.59 -12.08
C TYR A 157 -5.42 8.77 -12.91
N SER A 158 -5.22 8.54 -14.20
CA SER A 158 -4.83 9.59 -15.15
C SER A 158 -6.07 10.21 -15.80
N TYR A 159 -6.37 11.45 -15.48
CA TYR A 159 -7.49 12.19 -16.10
C TYR A 159 -7.27 12.42 -17.61
N ARG A 160 -6.03 12.41 -18.08
CA ARG A 160 -5.70 12.60 -19.50
C ARG A 160 -6.00 11.35 -20.32
N SER A 161 -5.54 10.19 -19.88
CA SER A 161 -5.72 8.91 -20.57
C SER A 161 -6.98 8.15 -20.13
N LYS A 162 -7.66 8.61 -19.05
CA LYS A 162 -8.84 7.97 -18.43
C LYS A 162 -8.60 6.52 -18.04
N VAL A 163 -7.37 6.18 -17.66
CA VAL A 163 -6.98 4.85 -17.19
C VAL A 163 -6.30 4.92 -15.83
N GLU A 164 -6.40 3.82 -15.10
CA GLU A 164 -5.65 3.61 -13.88
C GLU A 164 -4.26 3.07 -14.20
N GLN A 165 -3.25 3.64 -13.57
CA GLN A 165 -1.85 3.27 -13.72
C GLN A 165 -1.27 2.88 -12.36
N LEU A 166 -0.35 1.92 -12.36
CA LEU A 166 0.45 1.57 -11.19
C LEU A 166 1.83 2.20 -11.36
N LEU A 167 2.05 3.31 -10.68
CA LEU A 167 3.30 4.05 -10.73
C LEU A 167 4.20 3.68 -9.56
N VAL A 168 5.50 3.55 -9.80
CA VAL A 168 6.49 3.41 -8.73
C VAL A 168 6.75 4.81 -8.16
N GLU A 169 6.45 5.00 -6.89
CA GLU A 169 6.56 6.29 -6.20
C GLU A 169 7.26 6.12 -4.85
N PRO A 170 7.95 7.17 -4.36
CA PRO A 170 8.43 7.21 -2.98
C PRO A 170 7.28 7.04 -1.99
N ILE A 171 7.49 6.26 -0.95
CA ILE A 171 6.50 6.07 0.12
C ILE A 171 6.45 7.26 1.07
N SER A 172 5.31 7.42 1.76
CA SER A 172 5.15 8.43 2.81
C SER A 172 5.95 8.10 4.07
N GLN A 173 6.13 9.09 4.95
CA GLN A 173 6.76 8.88 6.27
C GLN A 173 5.99 7.84 7.11
N ALA A 174 4.66 7.89 7.09
CA ALA A 174 3.80 6.95 7.79
C ALA A 174 4.03 5.52 7.29
N SER A 175 4.11 5.31 5.96
CA SER A 175 4.41 4.03 5.34
C SER A 175 5.81 3.51 5.74
N ALA A 176 6.83 4.36 5.67
CA ALA A 176 8.19 4.03 6.11
C ALA A 176 8.24 3.61 7.58
N ASN A 177 7.49 4.29 8.44
CA ASN A 177 7.37 3.96 9.86
C ASN A 177 6.60 2.66 10.10
N GLN A 178 5.60 2.35 9.28
CA GLN A 178 4.93 1.04 9.30
C GLN A 178 5.89 -0.09 8.92
N ARG A 179 6.66 0.09 7.85
CA ARG A 179 7.66 -0.89 7.40
C ARG A 179 8.67 -1.17 8.49
N SER A 180 9.26 -0.14 9.09
CA SER A 180 10.17 -0.32 10.24
C SER A 180 9.51 -0.96 11.44
N GLY A 181 8.21 -0.74 11.66
CA GLY A 181 7.43 -1.39 12.71
C GLY A 181 7.19 -2.89 12.51
N ARG A 182 7.59 -3.47 11.37
CA ARG A 182 7.52 -4.91 11.13
C ARG A 182 8.61 -5.70 11.88
N CYS A 183 9.73 -5.09 12.17
CA CYS A 183 10.68 -5.57 13.19
C CYS A 183 10.37 -4.94 14.58
N GLY A 184 11.05 -5.34 15.63
CA GLY A 184 10.78 -4.86 17.00
C GLY A 184 9.53 -5.44 17.66
N ARG A 185 8.98 -6.53 17.13
CA ARG A 185 7.81 -7.23 17.72
C ARG A 185 8.21 -8.37 18.64
N VAL A 186 9.28 -9.09 18.31
CA VAL A 186 9.74 -10.28 19.03
C VAL A 186 11.09 -10.07 19.71
N ALA A 187 11.89 -9.12 19.24
CA ALA A 187 13.20 -8.73 19.77
C ALA A 187 13.55 -7.33 19.24
N GLU A 188 14.66 -6.76 19.72
CA GLU A 188 15.25 -5.56 19.13
C GLU A 188 15.46 -5.75 17.63
N GLY A 189 15.05 -4.76 16.84
CA GLY A 189 15.06 -4.81 15.38
C GLY A 189 15.99 -3.79 14.76
N ILE A 190 16.38 -4.02 13.50
CA ILE A 190 17.11 -3.08 12.67
C ILE A 190 16.33 -2.86 11.39
N CYS A 191 16.16 -1.60 11.00
CA CYS A 191 15.57 -1.22 9.71
C CYS A 191 16.61 -0.43 8.90
N ILE A 192 17.05 -0.99 7.78
CA ILE A 192 17.95 -0.36 6.83
C ILE A 192 17.12 0.33 5.76
N ARG A 193 17.28 1.66 5.61
CA ARG A 193 16.56 2.50 4.64
C ARG A 193 17.50 2.94 3.53
N PHE A 194 17.12 2.73 2.26
CA PHE A 194 17.91 3.06 1.07
C PHE A 194 17.75 4.51 0.61
N TYR A 195 17.38 5.38 1.49
CA TYR A 195 17.23 6.82 1.28
C TYR A 195 17.77 7.56 2.50
N SER A 196 18.06 8.85 2.33
CA SER A 196 18.65 9.67 3.41
C SER A 196 17.58 10.12 4.41
N GLU A 197 18.04 10.59 5.58
CA GLU A 197 17.17 11.17 6.60
C GLU A 197 16.53 12.46 6.09
N GLU A 198 17.28 13.26 5.30
CA GLU A 198 16.78 14.48 4.68
C GLU A 198 15.69 14.17 3.64
N ASP A 199 15.87 13.12 2.82
CA ASP A 199 14.82 12.67 1.89
C ASP A 199 13.57 12.23 2.65
N PHE A 200 13.73 11.41 3.69
CA PHE A 200 12.62 11.00 4.55
C PHE A 200 11.86 12.20 5.12
N ALA A 201 12.57 13.21 5.63
CA ALA A 201 11.95 14.41 6.21
C ALA A 201 11.14 15.24 5.19
N ARG A 202 11.50 15.18 3.90
CA ARG A 202 10.79 15.87 2.80
C ARG A 202 9.58 15.10 2.28
N ARG A 203 9.48 13.80 2.58
CA ARG A 203 8.36 12.96 2.11
C ARG A 203 7.04 13.41 2.76
N PRO A 204 5.90 13.24 2.06
CA PRO A 204 4.59 13.48 2.65
C PRO A 204 4.40 12.69 3.96
N ALA A 205 3.75 13.29 4.95
CA ALA A 205 3.48 12.60 6.22
C ALA A 205 2.64 11.33 6.02
N PHE A 206 1.62 11.40 5.15
CA PHE A 206 0.72 10.30 4.83
C PHE A 206 0.59 10.10 3.32
N THR A 207 0.28 8.88 2.90
CA THR A 207 -0.10 8.61 1.51
C THR A 207 -1.49 9.16 1.24
N ASP A 208 -1.71 9.75 0.05
CA ASP A 208 -3.04 10.21 -0.37
C ASP A 208 -4.07 9.08 -0.21
N PRO A 209 -5.27 9.37 0.33
CA PRO A 209 -6.36 8.39 0.37
C PRO A 209 -6.70 7.89 -1.03
N GLU A 210 -7.21 6.67 -1.12
CA GLU A 210 -7.55 6.06 -2.41
C GLU A 210 -8.56 6.91 -3.21
N ILE A 211 -9.52 7.54 -2.53
CA ILE A 211 -10.52 8.40 -3.16
C ILE A 211 -9.91 9.61 -3.90
N MET A 212 -8.72 10.07 -3.50
CA MET A 212 -8.02 11.19 -4.14
C MET A 212 -7.24 10.78 -5.39
N ARG A 213 -6.99 9.49 -5.58
CA ARG A 213 -6.10 8.95 -6.62
C ARG A 213 -6.76 7.90 -7.53
N SER A 214 -8.05 7.62 -7.33
CA SER A 214 -8.86 6.68 -8.12
C SER A 214 -9.93 7.41 -8.92
N ASN A 215 -10.49 6.75 -9.93
CA ASN A 215 -11.68 7.24 -10.61
C ASN A 215 -12.90 7.15 -9.68
N LEU A 216 -13.76 8.17 -9.71
CA LEU A 216 -14.92 8.23 -8.83
C LEU A 216 -16.20 7.59 -9.40
N ALA A 217 -16.20 7.06 -10.62
CA ALA A 217 -17.40 6.50 -11.23
C ALA A 217 -18.08 5.45 -10.35
N ALA A 218 -17.30 4.50 -9.80
CA ALA A 218 -17.83 3.47 -8.90
C ALA A 218 -18.40 4.06 -7.59
N VAL A 219 -17.74 5.08 -7.04
CA VAL A 219 -18.21 5.77 -5.81
C VAL A 219 -19.51 6.51 -6.08
N ILE A 220 -19.60 7.29 -7.16
CA ILE A 220 -20.79 8.02 -7.58
C ILE A 220 -21.95 7.06 -7.83
N LEU A 221 -21.69 5.99 -8.58
CA LEU A 221 -22.69 4.97 -8.91
C LEU A 221 -23.28 4.33 -7.65
N ARG A 222 -22.42 3.95 -6.70
CA ARG A 222 -22.84 3.37 -5.43
C ARG A 222 -23.60 4.36 -4.55
N ALA A 223 -23.14 5.62 -4.46
CA ALA A 223 -23.82 6.67 -3.71
C ALA A 223 -25.25 6.91 -4.25
N LYS A 224 -25.42 6.97 -5.58
CA LYS A 224 -26.72 7.08 -6.22
C LYS A 224 -27.61 5.85 -5.95
N ALA A 225 -27.08 4.64 -6.09
CA ALA A 225 -27.83 3.42 -5.83
C ALA A 225 -28.33 3.33 -4.37
N LEU A 226 -27.52 3.81 -3.42
CA LEU A 226 -27.85 3.87 -1.99
C LEU A 226 -28.68 5.11 -1.61
N ARG A 227 -28.98 6.01 -2.56
CA ARG A 227 -29.74 7.25 -2.34
C ARG A 227 -29.12 8.14 -1.26
N LEU A 228 -27.80 8.31 -1.28
CA LEU A 228 -27.06 9.11 -0.28
C LEU A 228 -27.09 10.63 -0.56
N GLY A 229 -27.94 11.08 -1.50
CA GLY A 229 -27.99 12.48 -1.92
C GLY A 229 -26.94 12.82 -2.97
N ASP A 230 -26.60 14.11 -3.08
CA ASP A 230 -25.54 14.55 -4.00
C ASP A 230 -24.17 14.15 -3.42
N VAL A 231 -23.46 13.32 -4.15
CA VAL A 231 -22.14 12.83 -3.73
C VAL A 231 -21.11 13.95 -3.58
N ARG A 232 -21.30 15.10 -4.23
CA ARG A 232 -20.42 16.28 -4.10
C ARG A 232 -20.57 16.96 -2.73
N GLU A 233 -21.73 16.80 -2.10
CA GLU A 233 -22.03 17.32 -0.76
C GLU A 233 -21.80 16.28 0.35
N PHE A 234 -21.42 15.06 -0.05
CA PHE A 234 -21.15 14.00 0.92
C PHE A 234 -19.99 14.39 1.83
N PRO A 235 -20.10 14.21 3.16
CA PRO A 235 -19.06 14.59 4.12
C PRO A 235 -17.87 13.63 4.08
N PHE A 236 -17.02 13.75 3.07
CA PHE A 236 -15.78 13.00 3.00
C PHE A 236 -14.78 13.46 4.06
N VAL A 237 -14.00 12.54 4.62
CA VAL A 237 -12.86 12.88 5.50
C VAL A 237 -11.86 13.79 4.77
N GLN A 238 -11.67 13.53 3.47
CA GLN A 238 -10.95 14.39 2.53
C GLN A 238 -11.71 14.40 1.21
N ALA A 239 -12.27 15.56 0.87
CA ALA A 239 -13.09 15.71 -0.32
C ALA A 239 -12.22 15.63 -1.59
N PRO A 240 -12.61 14.81 -2.59
CA PRO A 240 -11.98 14.82 -3.90
C PRO A 240 -12.14 16.17 -4.61
N PRO A 241 -11.23 16.53 -5.53
CA PRO A 241 -11.35 17.77 -6.29
C PRO A 241 -12.58 17.72 -7.22
N PRO A 242 -13.21 18.88 -7.52
CA PRO A 242 -14.40 18.95 -8.40
C PRO A 242 -14.22 18.27 -9.75
N LYS A 243 -12.99 18.31 -10.31
CA LYS A 243 -12.64 17.64 -11.56
C LYS A 243 -12.81 16.11 -11.48
N ALA A 244 -12.55 15.50 -10.34
CA ALA A 244 -12.71 14.06 -10.16
C ALA A 244 -14.19 13.64 -10.23
N PHE A 245 -15.08 14.44 -9.65
CA PHE A 245 -16.53 14.22 -9.76
C PHE A 245 -16.99 14.41 -11.20
N ALA A 246 -16.59 15.50 -11.88
CA ALA A 246 -16.97 15.77 -13.26
C ALA A 246 -16.57 14.61 -14.18
N ASP A 247 -15.34 14.12 -14.05
CA ASP A 247 -14.86 12.99 -14.84
C ASP A 247 -15.62 11.69 -14.51
N GLY A 248 -15.89 11.41 -13.26
CA GLY A 248 -16.68 10.26 -12.83
C GLY A 248 -18.12 10.27 -13.37
N PHE A 249 -18.79 11.42 -13.33
CA PHE A 249 -20.12 11.60 -13.95
C PHE A 249 -20.07 11.40 -15.46
N ALA A 250 -19.09 11.99 -16.16
CA ALA A 250 -18.94 11.84 -17.60
C ALA A 250 -18.77 10.37 -18.01
N ILE A 251 -17.97 9.60 -17.27
CA ILE A 251 -17.81 8.16 -17.51
C ILE A 251 -19.12 7.41 -17.31
N LEU A 252 -19.88 7.71 -16.26
CA LEU A 252 -21.16 7.04 -16.01
C LEU A 252 -22.20 7.36 -17.08
N GLN A 253 -22.23 8.58 -17.62
CA GLN A 253 -23.06 8.96 -18.76
C GLN A 253 -22.65 8.21 -20.02
N GLU A 254 -21.36 8.15 -20.33
CA GLU A 254 -20.80 7.40 -21.47
C GLU A 254 -21.20 5.92 -21.42
N LEU A 255 -21.20 5.30 -20.23
CA LEU A 255 -21.61 3.92 -20.01
C LEU A 255 -23.13 3.72 -20.01
N GLY A 256 -23.91 4.79 -20.11
CA GLY A 256 -25.38 4.73 -19.98
C GLY A 256 -25.86 4.34 -18.58
N ALA A 257 -25.00 4.47 -17.56
CA ALA A 257 -25.34 4.13 -16.17
C ALA A 257 -26.16 5.21 -15.49
N ILE A 258 -26.03 6.45 -15.95
CA ILE A 258 -26.86 7.59 -15.55
C ILE A 258 -27.36 8.34 -16.79
N SER A 259 -28.51 9.00 -16.67
CA SER A 259 -29.08 9.88 -17.71
C SER A 259 -28.34 11.21 -17.80
N GLU A 260 -28.73 12.07 -18.77
CA GLU A 260 -28.26 13.45 -18.87
C GLU A 260 -28.61 14.28 -17.62
N ASP A 261 -29.74 13.98 -16.98
CA ASP A 261 -30.16 14.59 -15.71
C ASP A 261 -29.44 13.98 -14.49
N ASN A 262 -28.42 13.14 -14.71
CA ASN A 262 -27.71 12.41 -13.70
C ASN A 262 -28.56 11.42 -12.88
N GLU A 263 -29.68 10.95 -13.38
CA GLU A 263 -30.51 9.94 -12.72
C GLU A 263 -30.05 8.51 -13.06
N LEU A 264 -30.20 7.59 -12.09
CA LEU A 264 -29.74 6.21 -12.24
C LEU A 264 -30.64 5.45 -13.23
N THR A 265 -30.04 4.92 -14.30
CA THR A 265 -30.74 4.10 -15.32
C THR A 265 -30.89 2.64 -14.85
N GLU A 266 -31.54 1.78 -15.66
CA GLU A 266 -31.56 0.32 -15.44
C GLU A 266 -30.17 -0.29 -15.53
N VAL A 267 -29.38 0.14 -16.50
CA VAL A 267 -27.98 -0.25 -16.67
C VAL A 267 -27.18 0.13 -15.41
N GLY A 268 -27.36 1.37 -14.92
CA GLY A 268 -26.71 1.82 -13.70
C GLY A 268 -27.10 1.00 -12.48
N ARG A 269 -28.37 0.62 -12.34
CA ARG A 269 -28.82 -0.26 -11.25
C ARG A 269 -28.16 -1.65 -11.32
N SER A 270 -28.02 -2.20 -12.51
CA SER A 270 -27.36 -3.49 -12.73
C SER A 270 -25.85 -3.38 -12.40
N LEU A 271 -25.18 -2.36 -12.91
CA LEU A 271 -23.76 -2.10 -12.65
C LEU A 271 -23.46 -1.90 -11.16
N SER A 272 -24.35 -1.19 -10.43
CA SER A 272 -24.14 -0.90 -9.00
C SER A 272 -24.11 -2.14 -8.11
N ARG A 273 -24.63 -3.28 -8.58
CA ARG A 273 -24.65 -4.57 -7.89
C ARG A 273 -23.37 -5.37 -8.11
N LEU A 274 -22.58 -5.03 -9.14
CA LEU A 274 -21.36 -5.74 -9.48
C LEU A 274 -20.18 -5.19 -8.65
N PRO A 275 -19.38 -6.04 -8.01
CA PRO A 275 -18.22 -5.61 -7.20
C PRO A 275 -16.98 -5.39 -8.08
N ILE A 276 -17.14 -4.75 -9.25
CA ILE A 276 -16.08 -4.49 -10.23
C ILE A 276 -16.16 -3.06 -10.76
N ASP A 277 -15.13 -2.64 -11.47
CA ASP A 277 -15.12 -1.35 -12.16
C ASP A 277 -16.31 -1.22 -13.12
N PRO A 278 -17.02 -0.06 -13.16
CA PRO A 278 -18.18 0.14 -14.01
C PRO A 278 -17.94 -0.10 -15.50
N LYS A 279 -16.75 0.18 -16.04
CA LYS A 279 -16.38 -0.09 -17.44
C LYS A 279 -16.35 -1.59 -17.71
N LEU A 280 -15.70 -2.36 -16.81
CA LEU A 280 -15.68 -3.82 -16.90
C LEU A 280 -17.08 -4.43 -16.71
N GLY A 281 -17.85 -3.88 -15.76
CA GLY A 281 -19.24 -4.27 -15.54
C GLY A 281 -20.10 -4.07 -16.79
N ARG A 282 -19.92 -2.94 -17.49
CA ARG A 282 -20.64 -2.66 -18.74
C ARG A 282 -20.32 -3.69 -19.82
N MET A 283 -19.04 -4.05 -19.98
CA MET A 283 -18.64 -5.11 -20.93
C MET A 283 -19.31 -6.45 -20.63
N LEU A 284 -19.42 -6.82 -19.34
CA LEU A 284 -20.08 -8.06 -18.93
C LEU A 284 -21.61 -8.05 -19.12
N LEU A 285 -22.24 -6.88 -19.12
CA LEU A 285 -23.68 -6.77 -19.36
C LEU A 285 -24.06 -6.80 -20.84
N GLU A 286 -23.10 -6.56 -21.73
CA GLU A 286 -23.30 -6.57 -23.20
C GLU A 286 -22.90 -7.91 -23.84
N GLY A 287 -22.07 -8.72 -23.19
CA GLY A 287 -21.63 -10.03 -23.68
C GLY A 287 -22.49 -11.17 -23.17
#